data_265d0187dc1ff3e4d8482ebdc206365d
#
_entry.id   265d0187dc1ff3e4d8482ebdc206365d
#
_cell.length_a   1.000
_cell.length_b   1.000
_cell.length_c   1.000
_cell.angle_alpha   90.00
_cell.angle_beta   90.00
_cell.angle_gamma   90.00
#
_symmetry.space_group_name_H-M   'P 1'
#
loop_
_entity.id
_entity.type
_entity.pdbx_description
1 polymer ?
#
loop_
_entity_poly.entity_id
_entity_poly.type
_entity_poly.pdbx_seq_one_letter_code
_entity_poly.pdbx_strand_id
1 'polypeptide(L)'
;MTQQPEILHYAVSVVGKDRSGIVAGISEVLFRLGCNLADSSCTMLAGEFAMILIVSHPRPFSKSRLFDELKPVCDSLGMSLALRTLQADEISRQETDGEICIISVYGADKPGIVYRVTSELARRGINITDLNTKLIGTPEEPVYVMMLEVALPEGETPEGIEKILANLKQELNVEIGVRVVTPVAF
;
A
#
# COMPACT_ATOMS: atom_id res chain seq x y z
N MET A 1 -31.71 23.20 8.88
CA MET A 1 -30.87 22.21 8.23
C MET A 1 -29.74 21.90 9.22
N THR A 2 -29.89 20.84 9.98
CA THR A 2 -28.86 20.36 10.91
C THR A 2 -27.74 19.72 10.07
N GLN A 3 -26.61 20.38 9.95
CA GLN A 3 -25.39 19.75 9.41
C GLN A 3 -25.07 18.55 10.30
N GLN A 4 -25.10 17.35 9.74
CA GLN A 4 -24.53 16.18 10.40
C GLN A 4 -23.06 16.50 10.71
N PRO A 5 -22.57 16.19 11.93
CA PRO A 5 -21.17 16.42 12.24
C PRO A 5 -20.31 15.64 11.24
N GLU A 6 -19.44 16.34 10.55
CA GLU A 6 -18.50 15.77 9.61
C GLU A 6 -17.59 14.80 10.37
N ILE A 7 -17.67 13.52 10.02
CA ILE A 7 -16.82 12.49 10.62
C ILE A 7 -15.40 12.69 10.07
N LEU A 8 -14.47 13.06 10.95
CA LEU A 8 -13.07 13.21 10.55
C LEU A 8 -12.39 11.85 10.53
N HIS A 9 -11.63 11.63 9.45
CA HIS A 9 -10.82 10.44 9.29
C HIS A 9 -9.34 10.79 9.30
N TYR A 10 -8.53 9.87 9.80
CA TYR A 10 -7.08 10.01 9.88
C TYR A 10 -6.39 8.76 9.36
N ALA A 11 -5.38 8.94 8.54
CA ALA A 11 -4.40 7.90 8.28
C ALA A 11 -3.32 7.96 9.36
N VAL A 12 -3.17 6.87 10.10
CA VAL A 12 -2.14 6.64 11.11
C VAL A 12 -1.11 5.70 10.52
N SER A 13 0.12 6.16 10.35
CA SER A 13 1.21 5.32 9.84
C SER A 13 2.26 5.11 10.93
N VAL A 14 2.66 3.86 11.13
CA VAL A 14 3.66 3.46 12.11
C VAL A 14 4.70 2.58 11.44
N VAL A 15 5.97 2.90 11.65
CA VAL A 15 7.09 2.15 11.07
C VAL A 15 8.20 2.01 12.10
N GLY A 16 8.81 0.84 12.19
CA GLY A 16 9.98 0.58 13.04
C GLY A 16 10.33 -0.89 13.10
N LYS A 17 11.29 -1.23 13.95
CA LYS A 17 11.73 -2.61 14.11
C LYS A 17 10.60 -3.49 14.64
N ASP A 18 10.41 -4.67 14.02
CA ASP A 18 9.37 -5.60 14.43
C ASP A 18 9.56 -6.11 15.86
N ARG A 19 8.45 -6.15 16.59
CA ARG A 19 8.34 -6.75 17.92
C ARG A 19 6.89 -7.06 18.28
N SER A 20 6.69 -8.01 19.17
CA SER A 20 5.37 -8.31 19.70
C SER A 20 4.78 -7.12 20.47
N GLY A 21 3.47 -6.93 20.37
CA GLY A 21 2.71 -5.90 21.08
C GLY A 21 2.50 -4.59 20.33
N ILE A 22 3.08 -4.37 19.14
CA ILE A 22 2.90 -3.13 18.36
C ILE A 22 1.41 -2.90 18.06
N VAL A 23 0.78 -3.86 17.39
CA VAL A 23 -0.64 -3.73 17.02
C VAL A 23 -1.52 -3.56 18.25
N ALA A 24 -1.29 -4.37 19.29
CA ALA A 24 -2.08 -4.32 20.52
C ALA A 24 -1.97 -2.97 21.23
N GLY A 25 -0.75 -2.45 21.41
CA GLY A 25 -0.52 -1.18 22.10
C GLY A 25 -1.15 0.01 21.36
N ILE A 26 -1.06 0.05 20.03
CA ILE A 26 -1.66 1.11 19.23
C ILE A 26 -3.18 1.00 19.24
N SER A 27 -3.72 -0.21 19.06
CA SER A 27 -5.17 -0.46 19.08
C SER A 27 -5.79 -0.16 20.45
N GLU A 28 -5.08 -0.40 21.55
CA GLU A 28 -5.54 -0.03 22.89
C GLU A 28 -5.74 1.48 23.05
N VAL A 29 -4.78 2.27 22.55
CA VAL A 29 -4.92 3.74 22.58
C VAL A 29 -6.11 4.20 21.77
N LEU A 30 -6.28 3.69 20.55
CA LEU A 30 -7.40 4.03 19.66
C LEU A 30 -8.74 3.64 20.32
N PHE A 31 -8.82 2.47 20.94
CA PHE A 31 -9.99 2.00 21.67
C PHE A 31 -10.35 2.93 22.84
N ARG A 32 -9.37 3.31 23.68
CA ARG A 32 -9.60 4.23 24.81
C ARG A 32 -10.08 5.61 24.33
N LEU A 33 -9.63 6.05 23.16
CA LEU A 33 -10.05 7.30 22.57
C LEU A 33 -11.47 7.22 21.94
N GLY A 34 -12.03 6.02 21.80
CA GLY A 34 -13.32 5.81 21.13
C GLY A 34 -13.23 5.96 19.62
N CYS A 35 -12.05 5.78 19.05
CA CYS A 35 -11.86 5.74 17.60
C CYS A 35 -12.35 4.41 17.02
N ASN A 36 -12.97 4.47 15.84
CA ASN A 36 -13.28 3.31 15.04
C ASN A 36 -12.17 3.07 14.01
N LEU A 37 -11.81 1.80 13.83
CA LEU A 37 -10.87 1.36 12.80
C LEU A 37 -11.68 1.03 11.54
N ALA A 38 -11.55 1.86 10.50
CA ALA A 38 -12.26 1.67 9.25
C ALA A 38 -11.52 0.70 8.32
N ASP A 39 -10.19 0.80 8.27
CA ASP A 39 -9.35 -0.06 7.45
C ASP A 39 -7.95 -0.17 8.05
N SER A 40 -7.24 -1.25 7.71
CA SER A 40 -5.88 -1.47 8.21
C SER A 40 -5.05 -2.36 7.29
N SER A 41 -3.79 -2.00 7.15
CA SER A 41 -2.80 -2.84 6.49
C SER A 41 -1.50 -2.84 7.29
N CYS A 42 -0.86 -4.00 7.35
CA CYS A 42 0.48 -4.10 7.92
C CYS A 42 1.35 -5.03 7.07
N THR A 43 2.64 -4.75 7.08
CA THR A 43 3.63 -5.57 6.39
C THR A 43 4.90 -5.68 7.21
N MET A 44 5.65 -6.74 6.95
CA MET A 44 6.97 -6.95 7.55
C MET A 44 7.98 -7.21 6.44
N LEU A 45 9.07 -6.44 6.44
CA LEU A 45 10.15 -6.55 5.47
C LEU A 45 11.51 -6.47 6.17
N ALA A 46 12.30 -7.55 6.07
CA ALA A 46 13.64 -7.62 6.65
C ALA A 46 13.72 -7.26 8.15
N GLY A 47 12.68 -7.58 8.92
CA GLY A 47 12.62 -7.26 10.35
C GLY A 47 12.12 -5.85 10.67
N GLU A 48 11.77 -5.06 9.66
CA GLU A 48 11.03 -3.81 9.80
C GLU A 48 9.53 -4.07 9.69
N PHE A 49 8.76 -3.52 10.60
CA PHE A 49 7.30 -3.55 10.61
C PHE A 49 6.76 -2.19 10.16
N ALA A 50 5.79 -2.21 9.26
CA ALA A 50 5.04 -1.04 8.86
C ALA A 50 3.55 -1.30 8.94
N MET A 51 2.78 -0.32 9.43
CA MET A 51 1.34 -0.40 9.55
C MET A 51 0.70 0.92 9.17
N ILE A 52 -0.39 0.85 8.41
CA ILE A 52 -1.26 1.98 8.11
C ILE A 52 -2.67 1.64 8.61
N LEU A 53 -3.26 2.55 9.36
CA LEU A 53 -4.62 2.44 9.88
C LEU A 53 -5.43 3.63 9.40
N ILE A 54 -6.64 3.38 8.93
CA ILE A 54 -7.63 4.42 8.66
C ILE A 54 -8.58 4.44 9.84
N VAL A 55 -8.53 5.53 10.60
CA VAL A 55 -9.33 5.67 11.82
C VAL A 55 -10.33 6.81 11.69
N SER A 56 -11.51 6.62 12.27
CA SER A 56 -12.54 7.65 12.36
C SER A 56 -12.98 7.86 13.80
N HIS A 57 -13.50 9.05 14.08
CA HIS A 57 -14.08 9.35 15.39
C HIS A 57 -15.47 10.00 15.21
N PRO A 58 -16.48 9.57 15.99
CA PRO A 58 -17.87 10.00 15.79
C PRO A 58 -18.15 11.46 16.18
N ARG A 59 -17.18 12.13 16.78
CA ARG A 59 -17.24 13.55 17.17
C ARG A 59 -15.96 14.24 16.70
N PRO A 60 -15.97 15.58 16.51
CA PRO A 60 -14.77 16.34 16.17
C PRO A 60 -13.63 16.01 17.14
N PHE A 61 -12.53 15.52 16.58
CA PHE A 61 -11.38 15.07 17.33
C PHE A 61 -10.12 15.62 16.65
N SER A 62 -9.27 16.31 17.38
CA SER A 62 -8.12 16.97 16.75
C SER A 62 -7.00 15.99 16.43
N LYS A 63 -6.35 16.21 15.29
CA LYS A 63 -5.15 15.45 14.88
C LYS A 63 -4.03 15.55 15.93
N SER A 64 -3.85 16.72 16.56
CA SER A 64 -2.85 16.90 17.62
C SER A 64 -3.11 16.01 18.82
N ARG A 65 -4.38 15.96 19.27
CA ARG A 65 -4.75 15.08 20.39
C ARG A 65 -4.51 13.59 20.05
N LEU A 66 -4.85 13.16 18.84
CA LEU A 66 -4.57 11.80 18.41
C LEU A 66 -3.06 11.50 18.40
N PHE A 67 -2.27 12.46 17.94
CA PHE A 67 -0.81 12.35 17.94
C PHE A 67 -0.25 12.25 19.36
N ASP A 68 -0.67 13.15 20.25
CA ASP A 68 -0.18 13.23 21.64
C ASP A 68 -0.50 11.96 22.44
N GLU A 69 -1.62 11.30 22.16
CA GLU A 69 -2.01 10.05 22.81
C GLU A 69 -1.28 8.82 22.22
N LEU A 70 -1.01 8.81 20.92
CA LEU A 70 -0.30 7.70 20.27
C LEU A 70 1.22 7.78 20.44
N LYS A 71 1.79 8.98 20.50
CA LYS A 71 3.23 9.18 20.53
C LYS A 71 3.94 8.44 21.68
N PRO A 72 3.45 8.47 22.94
CA PRO A 72 4.12 7.75 24.04
C PRO A 72 4.21 6.23 23.81
N VAL A 73 3.15 5.60 23.30
CA VAL A 73 3.19 4.17 23.03
C VAL A 73 4.11 3.86 21.86
N CYS A 74 4.09 4.67 20.80
CA CYS A 74 5.01 4.51 19.68
C CYS A 74 6.46 4.64 20.14
N ASP A 75 6.79 5.63 20.96
CA ASP A 75 8.14 5.81 21.49
C ASP A 75 8.60 4.63 22.35
N SER A 76 7.72 4.12 23.22
CA SER A 76 8.04 2.96 24.06
C SER A 76 8.28 1.69 23.25
N LEU A 77 7.67 1.60 22.08
CA LEU A 77 7.83 0.51 21.13
C LEU A 77 8.95 0.73 20.12
N GLY A 78 9.59 1.90 20.11
CA GLY A 78 10.62 2.27 19.15
C GLY A 78 10.08 2.52 17.73
N MET A 79 8.81 2.96 17.62
CA MET A 79 8.13 3.18 16.36
C MET A 79 8.11 4.67 15.99
N SER A 80 8.30 4.95 14.72
CA SER A 80 8.01 6.26 14.12
C SER A 80 6.51 6.38 13.86
N LEU A 81 5.93 7.54 14.16
CA LEU A 81 4.51 7.84 14.00
C LEU A 81 4.32 8.99 13.03
N ALA A 82 3.43 8.81 12.05
CA ALA A 82 2.95 9.88 11.18
C ALA A 82 1.41 9.87 11.12
N LEU A 83 0.82 11.07 11.08
CA LEU A 83 -0.63 11.26 10.98
C LEU A 83 -0.98 12.20 9.83
N ARG A 84 -1.99 11.82 9.05
CA ARG A 84 -2.59 12.67 8.01
C ARG A 84 -4.11 12.71 8.20
N THR A 85 -4.69 13.89 8.11
CA THR A 85 -6.16 14.03 8.02
C THR A 85 -6.58 13.64 6.60
N LEU A 86 -7.63 12.86 6.49
CA LEU A 86 -8.23 12.45 5.22
C LEU A 86 -9.46 13.30 4.95
N GLN A 87 -9.62 13.72 3.70
CA GLN A 87 -10.84 14.37 3.22
C GLN A 87 -11.89 13.31 2.86
N ALA A 88 -13.15 13.67 2.88
CA ALA A 88 -14.26 12.74 2.61
C ALA A 88 -14.16 12.10 1.21
N ASP A 89 -13.67 12.85 0.22
CA ASP A 89 -13.47 12.38 -1.15
C ASP A 89 -12.28 11.42 -1.29
N GLU A 90 -11.30 11.47 -0.39
CA GLU A 90 -10.18 10.52 -0.38
C GLU A 90 -10.62 9.15 0.14
N ILE A 91 -11.63 9.09 0.99
CA ILE A 91 -12.15 7.84 1.55
C ILE A 91 -13.06 7.13 0.56
N SER A 92 -13.90 7.90 -0.15
CA SER A 92 -14.81 7.35 -1.17
C SER A 92 -14.09 6.85 -2.43
N ARG A 93 -12.86 7.30 -2.68
CA ARG A 93 -12.05 6.85 -3.83
C ARG A 93 -11.38 5.48 -3.67
N GLN A 94 -11.60 4.78 -2.56
CA GLN A 94 -11.07 3.41 -2.37
C GLN A 94 -11.78 2.35 -3.23
N GLU A 95 -12.91 2.67 -3.84
CA GLU A 95 -13.43 1.87 -4.95
C GLU A 95 -12.58 2.22 -6.20
N THR A 96 -11.58 1.39 -6.47
CA THR A 96 -10.82 1.47 -7.73
C THR A 96 -11.78 1.15 -8.86
N ASP A 97 -12.30 2.19 -9.51
CA ASP A 97 -13.20 2.10 -10.69
C ASP A 97 -12.46 1.54 -11.94
N GLY A 98 -11.46 0.71 -11.78
CA GLY A 98 -10.64 0.19 -12.87
C GLY A 98 -10.44 -1.33 -12.78
N GLU A 99 -10.18 -1.94 -13.93
CA GLU A 99 -9.81 -3.35 -13.99
C GLU A 99 -8.49 -3.57 -13.26
N ILE A 100 -8.46 -4.54 -12.33
CA ILE A 100 -7.24 -4.86 -11.59
C ILE A 100 -6.44 -5.90 -12.37
N CYS A 101 -5.16 -5.61 -12.56
CA CYS A 101 -4.21 -6.53 -13.20
C CYS A 101 -3.03 -6.83 -12.29
N ILE A 102 -2.54 -8.07 -12.40
CA ILE A 102 -1.25 -8.46 -11.83
C ILE A 102 -0.20 -8.48 -12.95
N ILE A 103 0.88 -7.75 -12.72
CA ILE A 103 2.07 -7.77 -13.55
C ILE A 103 3.15 -8.56 -12.82
N SER A 104 3.66 -9.61 -13.47
CA SER A 104 4.75 -10.43 -12.93
C SER A 104 6.02 -10.22 -13.76
N VAL A 105 7.15 -10.05 -13.09
CA VAL A 105 8.47 -9.89 -13.72
C VAL A 105 9.43 -10.91 -13.11
N TYR A 106 10.10 -11.69 -13.96
CA TYR A 106 11.06 -12.72 -13.56
C TYR A 106 12.35 -12.59 -14.35
N GLY A 107 13.49 -12.72 -13.72
CA GLY A 107 14.78 -12.74 -14.41
C GLY A 107 15.97 -12.60 -13.49
N ALA A 108 17.14 -12.32 -14.07
CA ALA A 108 18.33 -12.04 -13.28
C ALA A 108 18.16 -10.71 -12.54
N ASP A 109 18.63 -10.65 -11.29
CA ASP A 109 18.62 -9.40 -10.53
C ASP A 109 19.53 -8.36 -11.16
N LYS A 110 18.94 -7.24 -11.55
CA LYS A 110 19.62 -6.11 -12.16
C LYS A 110 19.12 -4.79 -11.60
N PRO A 111 20.00 -3.82 -11.36
CA PRO A 111 19.59 -2.47 -11.00
C PRO A 111 18.68 -1.86 -12.06
N GLY A 112 17.59 -1.24 -11.61
CA GLY A 112 16.69 -0.48 -12.48
C GLY A 112 15.44 -1.22 -12.97
N ILE A 113 15.27 -2.51 -12.69
CA ILE A 113 14.05 -3.25 -13.11
C ILE A 113 12.80 -2.55 -12.57
N VAL A 114 12.73 -2.30 -11.26
CA VAL A 114 11.59 -1.61 -10.64
C VAL A 114 11.34 -0.26 -11.31
N TYR A 115 12.39 0.57 -11.40
CA TYR A 115 12.29 1.92 -11.97
C TYR A 115 11.75 1.91 -13.40
N ARG A 116 12.29 1.06 -14.26
CA ARG A 116 11.93 1.01 -15.68
C ARG A 116 10.47 0.57 -15.88
N VAL A 117 10.07 -0.49 -15.19
CA VAL A 117 8.69 -1.00 -15.26
C VAL A 117 7.71 0.03 -14.69
N THR A 118 7.95 0.54 -13.50
CA THR A 118 7.02 1.49 -12.86
C THR A 118 6.96 2.84 -13.58
N SER A 119 8.06 3.28 -14.22
CA SER A 119 8.07 4.50 -15.01
C SER A 119 7.20 4.39 -16.27
N GLU A 120 7.17 3.22 -16.92
CA GLU A 120 6.29 3.02 -18.07
C GLU A 120 4.81 3.03 -17.65
N LEU A 121 4.48 2.42 -16.51
CA LEU A 121 3.13 2.44 -15.95
C LEU A 121 2.71 3.88 -15.59
N ALA A 122 3.59 4.61 -14.91
CA ALA A 122 3.32 5.99 -14.47
C ALA A 122 3.07 6.96 -15.65
N ARG A 123 3.78 6.82 -16.78
CA ARG A 123 3.57 7.62 -17.98
C ARG A 123 2.17 7.47 -18.59
N ARG A 124 1.47 6.38 -18.23
CA ARG A 124 0.11 6.08 -18.66
C ARG A 124 -0.95 6.34 -17.61
N GLY A 125 -0.55 6.91 -16.48
CA GLY A 125 -1.45 7.14 -15.36
C GLY A 125 -1.92 5.87 -14.65
N ILE A 126 -1.24 4.73 -14.89
CA ILE A 126 -1.57 3.45 -14.24
C ILE A 126 -1.10 3.49 -12.80
N ASN A 127 -2.04 3.34 -11.87
CA ASN A 127 -1.75 3.32 -10.46
C ASN A 127 -1.30 1.92 -10.00
N ILE A 128 -0.25 1.88 -9.18
CA ILE A 128 0.23 0.65 -8.53
C ILE A 128 -0.39 0.60 -7.14
N THR A 129 -1.18 -0.43 -6.87
CA THR A 129 -1.87 -0.64 -5.60
C THR A 129 -1.08 -1.51 -4.65
N ASP A 130 -0.28 -2.45 -5.19
CA ASP A 130 0.66 -3.27 -4.41
C ASP A 130 1.93 -3.58 -5.21
N LEU A 131 3.06 -3.70 -4.53
CA LEU A 131 4.34 -4.06 -5.11
C LEU A 131 5.14 -4.94 -4.15
N ASN A 132 5.46 -6.14 -4.61
CA ASN A 132 6.29 -7.08 -3.87
C ASN A 132 7.47 -7.54 -4.72
N THR A 133 8.66 -7.56 -4.12
CA THR A 133 9.88 -8.06 -4.77
C THR A 133 10.56 -9.11 -3.90
N LYS A 134 11.09 -10.15 -4.51
CA LYS A 134 11.88 -11.19 -3.82
C LYS A 134 12.99 -11.70 -4.70
N LEU A 135 14.12 -12.05 -4.06
CA LEU A 135 15.12 -12.93 -4.63
C LEU A 135 14.79 -14.35 -4.18
N ILE A 136 14.63 -15.25 -5.15
CA ILE A 136 14.40 -16.68 -4.93
C ILE A 136 15.50 -17.48 -5.65
N GLY A 137 15.52 -18.81 -5.47
CA GLY A 137 16.56 -19.67 -6.06
C GLY A 137 17.72 -19.90 -5.10
N THR A 138 18.86 -20.29 -5.64
CA THR A 138 20.09 -20.52 -4.87
C THR A 138 21.01 -19.30 -4.91
N PRO A 139 22.01 -19.19 -4.01
CA PRO A 139 22.99 -18.11 -4.09
C PRO A 139 23.77 -18.06 -5.43
N GLU A 140 23.93 -19.23 -6.09
CA GLU A 140 24.62 -19.36 -7.37
C GLU A 140 23.73 -18.98 -8.56
N GLU A 141 22.40 -19.20 -8.42
CA GLU A 141 21.40 -18.92 -9.44
C GLU A 141 20.21 -18.14 -8.82
N PRO A 142 20.42 -16.87 -8.44
CA PRO A 142 19.33 -16.06 -7.89
C PRO A 142 18.38 -15.63 -8.99
N VAL A 143 17.08 -15.76 -8.73
CA VAL A 143 16.03 -15.27 -9.61
C VAL A 143 15.31 -14.12 -8.92
N TYR A 144 15.33 -12.97 -9.56
CA TYR A 144 14.53 -11.82 -9.15
C TYR A 144 13.08 -12.01 -9.56
N VAL A 145 12.18 -11.82 -8.63
CA VAL A 145 10.72 -11.87 -8.84
C VAL A 145 10.13 -10.54 -8.37
N MET A 146 9.36 -9.90 -9.24
CA MET A 146 8.56 -8.73 -8.89
C MET A 146 7.10 -8.99 -9.27
N MET A 147 6.20 -8.72 -8.35
CA MET A 147 4.75 -8.77 -8.54
C MET A 147 4.20 -7.38 -8.26
N LEU A 148 3.42 -6.85 -9.20
CA LEU A 148 2.70 -5.61 -9.03
C LEU A 148 1.22 -5.87 -9.21
N GLU A 149 0.40 -5.27 -8.35
CA GLU A 149 -1.01 -5.08 -8.59
C GLU A 149 -1.22 -3.66 -9.09
N VAL A 150 -1.97 -3.51 -10.17
CA VAL A 150 -2.21 -2.23 -10.80
C VAL A 150 -3.71 -2.05 -11.10
N ALA A 151 -4.19 -0.82 -10.94
CA ALA A 151 -5.52 -0.42 -11.37
C ALA A 151 -5.42 0.31 -12.72
N LEU A 152 -6.14 -0.20 -13.73
CA LEU A 152 -6.14 0.37 -15.06
C LEU A 152 -7.07 1.57 -15.13
N PRO A 153 -6.61 2.74 -15.60
CA PRO A 153 -7.49 3.85 -15.87
C PRO A 153 -8.37 3.57 -17.09
N GLU A 154 -9.44 4.31 -17.22
CA GLU A 154 -10.33 4.22 -18.37
C GLU A 154 -9.55 4.36 -19.70
N GLY A 155 -9.79 3.44 -20.63
CA GLY A 155 -9.14 3.39 -21.94
C GLY A 155 -7.83 2.60 -22.01
N GLU A 156 -7.26 2.18 -20.89
CA GLU A 156 -6.13 1.23 -20.88
C GLU A 156 -6.64 -0.22 -20.83
N THR A 157 -5.89 -1.13 -21.45
CA THR A 157 -6.23 -2.55 -21.51
C THR A 157 -5.03 -3.43 -21.11
N PRO A 158 -5.27 -4.65 -20.62
CA PRO A 158 -4.18 -5.58 -20.29
C PRO A 158 -3.24 -5.85 -21.48
N GLU A 159 -3.80 -5.98 -22.69
CA GLU A 159 -3.03 -6.20 -23.92
C GLU A 159 -2.21 -4.94 -24.30
N GLY A 160 -2.74 -3.74 -23.98
CA GLY A 160 -2.05 -2.47 -24.12
C GLY A 160 -0.79 -2.45 -23.23
N ILE A 161 -0.92 -2.87 -21.97
CA ILE A 161 0.20 -2.95 -21.02
C ILE A 161 1.22 -3.99 -21.49
N GLU A 162 0.81 -5.17 -21.92
CA GLU A 162 1.73 -6.18 -22.45
C GLU A 162 2.59 -5.64 -23.60
N LYS A 163 1.99 -4.89 -24.53
CA LYS A 163 2.70 -4.27 -25.66
C LYS A 163 3.73 -3.24 -25.20
N ILE A 164 3.37 -2.42 -24.21
CA ILE A 164 4.26 -1.41 -23.65
C ILE A 164 5.46 -2.06 -22.98
N LEU A 165 5.21 -3.09 -22.19
CA LEU A 165 6.25 -3.79 -21.44
C LEU A 165 7.07 -4.76 -22.30
N ALA A 166 6.62 -5.09 -23.53
CA ALA A 166 7.31 -6.00 -24.42
C ALA A 166 8.76 -5.56 -24.76
N ASN A 167 8.98 -4.25 -24.94
CA ASN A 167 10.33 -3.74 -25.18
C ASN A 167 11.23 -3.91 -23.96
N LEU A 168 10.68 -3.77 -22.75
CA LEU A 168 11.43 -3.94 -21.50
C LEU A 168 11.85 -5.39 -21.26
N LYS A 169 11.08 -6.38 -21.74
CA LYS A 169 11.50 -7.80 -21.68
C LYS A 169 12.87 -8.00 -22.31
N GLN A 170 13.06 -7.47 -23.51
CA GLN A 170 14.33 -7.61 -24.23
C GLN A 170 15.45 -6.77 -23.60
N GLU A 171 15.15 -5.51 -23.28
CA GLU A 171 16.14 -4.56 -22.75
C GLU A 171 16.68 -5.02 -21.38
N LEU A 172 15.82 -5.47 -20.49
CA LEU A 172 16.18 -5.91 -19.14
C LEU A 172 16.56 -7.40 -19.08
N ASN A 173 16.28 -8.14 -20.16
CA ASN A 173 16.42 -9.61 -20.21
C ASN A 173 15.63 -10.27 -19.06
N VAL A 174 14.33 -9.95 -18.99
CA VAL A 174 13.38 -10.49 -18.02
C VAL A 174 12.13 -11.00 -18.73
N GLU A 175 11.42 -11.93 -18.10
CA GLU A 175 10.08 -12.29 -18.51
C GLU A 175 9.07 -11.39 -17.80
N ILE A 176 8.08 -10.87 -18.54
CA ILE A 176 7.00 -10.07 -18.00
C ILE A 176 5.66 -10.67 -18.45
N GLY A 177 4.76 -10.92 -17.52
CA GLY A 177 3.39 -11.36 -17.80
C GLY A 177 2.39 -10.37 -17.20
N VAL A 178 1.24 -10.19 -17.86
CA VAL A 178 0.12 -9.40 -17.37
C VAL A 178 -1.12 -10.30 -17.29
N ARG A 179 -1.83 -10.24 -16.19
CA ARG A 179 -3.07 -11.03 -15.98
C ARG A 179 -4.13 -10.20 -15.28
N VAL A 180 -5.36 -10.28 -15.78
CA VAL A 180 -6.53 -9.69 -15.12
C VAL A 180 -6.87 -10.46 -13.86
N VAL A 181 -7.18 -9.74 -12.79
CA VAL A 181 -7.76 -10.32 -11.58
C VAL A 181 -9.27 -10.33 -11.74
N THR A 182 -9.85 -11.50 -11.92
CA THR A 182 -11.31 -11.65 -11.90
C THR A 182 -11.76 -11.72 -10.44
N PRO A 183 -12.57 -10.78 -9.93
CA PRO A 183 -13.12 -10.89 -8.59
C PRO A 183 -13.93 -12.18 -8.47
N VAL A 184 -13.60 -13.00 -7.49
CA VAL A 184 -14.44 -14.14 -7.14
C VAL A 184 -15.57 -13.58 -6.29
N ALA A 185 -16.79 -13.54 -6.83
CA ALA A 185 -17.97 -13.24 -6.06
C ALA A 185 -18.20 -14.37 -5.03
N PHE A 186 -18.17 -14.01 -3.74
CA PHE A 186 -18.55 -14.87 -2.63
C PHE A 186 -20.01 -14.66 -2.27
#